data_a590ffe5f94aedeb9e8467d59fea37bf
#
_entry.id   a590ffe5f94aedeb9e8467d59fea37bf
#
_cell.length_a   1.000
_cell.length_b   1.000
_cell.length_c   1.000
_cell.angle_alpha   90.00
_cell.angle_beta   90.00
_cell.angle_gamma   90.00
#
_symmetry.space_group_name_H-M   'P 1'
#
loop_
_entity.id
_entity.type
_entity.pdbx_description
1 polymer ?
#
loop_
_entity_poly.entity_id
_entity_poly.type
_entity_poly.pdbx_seq_one_letter_code
_entity_poly.pdbx_strand_id
1 'polypeptide(L)'
;DAEKVLELVCKCVEESQESLDLEEQDVYFTAAVTKDDQSLVEERDHLNSYARASITYTFGDETEVLNGEVIRNWIHVSEDGSVDINDEALEQNVYNYVAELAARRDTLGANRTFTASSGRTVNVAGGNYGWQIDQYAEAIQLLEEIKNGEVVTREPNYASTAMHAGSDDIGD
;
A
#
# COMPACT_ATOMS: atom_id res chain seq x y z
N ASP A 1 -21.94 -6.13 36.31
CA ASP A 1 -22.90 -5.29 37.03
C ASP A 1 -22.72 -5.50 38.54
N ALA A 2 -22.15 -4.50 39.23
CA ALA A 2 -21.79 -4.60 40.64
C ALA A 2 -23.03 -4.74 41.55
N GLU A 3 -24.14 -4.13 41.20
CA GLU A 3 -25.37 -4.22 42.00
C GLU A 3 -25.96 -5.63 41.95
N LYS A 4 -26.00 -6.22 40.77
CA LYS A 4 -26.49 -7.58 40.55
C LYS A 4 -25.59 -8.62 41.28
N VAL A 5 -24.25 -8.40 41.25
CA VAL A 5 -23.31 -9.25 42.00
C VAL A 5 -23.56 -9.17 43.50
N LEU A 6 -23.76 -7.96 44.03
CA LEU A 6 -24.03 -7.78 45.48
C LEU A 6 -25.31 -8.49 45.88
N GLU A 7 -26.39 -8.36 45.11
CA GLU A 7 -27.69 -9.01 45.36
C GLU A 7 -27.51 -10.55 45.37
N LEU A 8 -26.80 -11.12 44.41
CA LEU A 8 -26.56 -12.56 44.33
C LEU A 8 -25.70 -13.06 45.49
N VAL A 9 -24.69 -12.31 45.91
CA VAL A 9 -23.86 -12.64 47.06
C VAL A 9 -24.69 -12.64 48.34
N CYS A 10 -25.51 -11.62 48.57
CA CYS A 10 -26.44 -11.56 49.72
C CYS A 10 -27.37 -12.76 49.75
N LYS A 11 -27.98 -13.10 48.62
CA LYS A 11 -28.89 -14.27 48.51
C LYS A 11 -28.13 -15.58 48.77
N CYS A 12 -26.93 -15.74 48.24
CA CYS A 12 -26.09 -16.91 48.46
C CYS A 12 -25.78 -17.12 49.96
N VAL A 13 -25.50 -16.03 50.69
CA VAL A 13 -25.27 -16.05 52.17
C VAL A 13 -26.54 -16.41 52.92
N GLU A 14 -27.71 -15.83 52.57
CA GLU A 14 -29.00 -16.10 53.17
C GLU A 14 -29.41 -17.58 53.01
N GLU A 15 -29.17 -18.13 51.80
CA GLU A 15 -29.49 -19.54 51.46
C GLU A 15 -28.40 -20.52 51.94
N SER A 16 -27.31 -20.08 52.56
CA SER A 16 -26.20 -20.89 53.03
C SER A 16 -25.56 -21.74 51.91
N GLN A 17 -25.47 -21.18 50.72
CA GLN A 17 -24.80 -21.83 49.60
C GLN A 17 -23.27 -21.77 49.80
N GLU A 18 -22.57 -22.85 49.50
CA GLU A 18 -21.11 -22.95 49.68
C GLU A 18 -20.30 -22.24 48.57
N SER A 19 -20.91 -22.05 47.39
CA SER A 19 -20.25 -21.40 46.26
C SER A 19 -21.27 -20.71 45.36
N LEU A 20 -20.84 -19.62 44.72
CA LEU A 20 -21.61 -18.89 43.74
C LEU A 20 -20.77 -18.77 42.48
N ASP A 21 -21.24 -19.34 41.38
CA ASP A 21 -20.63 -19.16 40.07
C ASP A 21 -21.23 -17.92 39.39
N LEU A 22 -20.41 -16.89 39.25
CA LEU A 22 -20.83 -15.63 38.67
C LEU A 22 -20.91 -15.68 37.13
N GLU A 23 -20.25 -16.64 36.48
CA GLU A 23 -20.34 -16.82 35.02
C GLU A 23 -21.70 -17.38 34.64
N GLU A 24 -22.24 -18.33 35.40
CA GLU A 24 -23.57 -18.91 35.17
C GLU A 24 -24.72 -17.90 35.42
N GLN A 25 -24.44 -16.82 36.17
CA GLN A 25 -25.46 -15.84 36.54
C GLN A 25 -25.55 -14.63 35.61
N ASP A 26 -24.80 -14.61 34.52
CA ASP A 26 -24.81 -13.54 33.51
C ASP A 26 -24.69 -12.13 34.11
N VAL A 27 -23.76 -11.98 35.09
CA VAL A 27 -23.53 -10.71 35.79
C VAL A 27 -22.41 -9.87 35.18
N TYR A 28 -21.66 -10.44 34.27
CA TYR A 28 -20.61 -9.73 33.57
C TYR A 28 -21.17 -8.94 32.40
N PHE A 29 -20.60 -7.75 32.18
CA PHE A 29 -20.83 -7.05 30.93
C PHE A 29 -20.14 -7.80 29.81
N THR A 30 -20.92 -8.31 28.89
CA THR A 30 -20.38 -8.86 27.65
C THR A 30 -19.85 -7.69 26.82
N ALA A 31 -18.59 -7.74 26.44
CA ALA A 31 -18.04 -6.75 25.52
C ALA A 31 -18.86 -6.76 24.22
N ALA A 32 -19.33 -5.58 23.81
CA ALA A 32 -20.09 -5.44 22.56
C ALA A 32 -19.28 -5.87 21.34
N VAL A 33 -17.96 -5.79 21.47
CA VAL A 33 -16.98 -6.20 20.44
C VAL A 33 -15.97 -7.10 21.09
N THR A 34 -15.77 -8.29 20.53
CA THR A 34 -14.77 -9.26 20.97
C THR A 34 -13.70 -9.45 19.90
N LYS A 35 -12.54 -10.01 20.28
CA LYS A 35 -11.45 -10.33 19.33
C LYS A 35 -11.86 -11.30 18.21
N ASP A 36 -12.95 -12.03 18.42
CA ASP A 36 -13.47 -13.03 17.49
C ASP A 36 -14.69 -12.49 16.68
N ASP A 37 -14.93 -11.17 16.76
CA ASP A 37 -15.97 -10.52 15.96
C ASP A 37 -15.64 -10.66 14.47
N GLN A 38 -16.56 -11.27 13.74
CA GLN A 38 -16.38 -11.61 12.34
C GLN A 38 -16.10 -10.37 11.49
N SER A 39 -16.74 -9.25 11.79
CA SER A 39 -16.58 -8.01 11.03
C SER A 39 -15.17 -7.44 11.21
N LEU A 40 -14.62 -7.47 12.42
CA LEU A 40 -13.25 -7.02 12.70
C LEU A 40 -12.19 -7.93 12.07
N VAL A 41 -12.47 -9.24 12.04
CA VAL A 41 -11.58 -10.21 11.39
C VAL A 41 -11.53 -9.94 9.88
N GLU A 42 -12.67 -9.74 9.25
CA GLU A 42 -12.77 -9.43 7.82
C GLU A 42 -12.08 -8.10 7.47
N GLU A 43 -12.31 -7.06 8.28
CA GLU A 43 -11.67 -5.77 8.11
C GLU A 43 -10.14 -5.84 8.27
N ARG A 44 -9.66 -6.52 9.30
CA ARG A 44 -8.23 -6.80 9.50
C ARG A 44 -7.62 -7.53 8.31
N ASP A 45 -8.30 -8.56 7.80
CA ASP A 45 -7.79 -9.38 6.69
C ASP A 45 -7.78 -8.59 5.38
N HIS A 46 -8.76 -7.71 5.18
CA HIS A 46 -8.82 -6.78 4.07
C HIS A 46 -7.64 -5.79 4.11
N LEU A 47 -7.38 -5.16 5.25
CA LEU A 47 -6.22 -4.27 5.43
C LEU A 47 -4.88 -4.98 5.22
N ASN A 48 -4.77 -6.18 5.75
CA ASN A 48 -3.57 -6.98 5.57
C ASN A 48 -3.37 -7.38 4.10
N SER A 49 -4.42 -7.44 3.28
CA SER A 49 -4.29 -7.69 1.85
C SER A 49 -3.54 -6.57 1.16
N TYR A 50 -3.89 -5.31 1.41
CA TYR A 50 -3.17 -4.15 0.87
C TYR A 50 -1.71 -4.10 1.33
N ALA A 51 -1.46 -4.35 2.64
CA ALA A 51 -0.11 -4.34 3.20
C ALA A 51 0.79 -5.48 2.69
N ARG A 52 0.23 -6.51 2.05
CA ARG A 52 1.00 -7.59 1.40
C ARG A 52 1.50 -7.23 0.03
N ALA A 53 0.91 -6.23 -0.62
CA ALA A 53 1.32 -5.83 -1.95
C ALA A 53 2.79 -5.40 -1.96
N SER A 54 3.50 -5.85 -2.96
CA SER A 54 4.89 -5.48 -3.18
C SER A 54 5.19 -5.45 -4.67
N ILE A 55 5.41 -4.26 -5.18
CA ILE A 55 5.66 -4.03 -6.59
C ILE A 55 7.13 -3.66 -6.77
N THR A 56 7.86 -4.49 -7.50
CA THR A 56 9.25 -4.24 -7.88
C THR A 56 9.28 -3.73 -9.31
N TYR A 57 9.52 -2.45 -9.46
CA TYR A 57 9.74 -1.84 -10.76
C TYR A 57 11.15 -2.13 -11.27
N THR A 58 11.26 -2.47 -12.56
CA THR A 58 12.54 -2.68 -13.24
C THR A 58 12.76 -1.60 -14.29
N PHE A 59 13.96 -1.00 -14.29
CA PHE A 59 14.40 0.03 -15.21
C PHE A 59 15.78 -0.38 -15.78
N GLY A 60 15.78 -1.35 -16.71
CA GLY A 60 17.01 -1.99 -17.12
C GLY A 60 17.67 -2.74 -15.97
N ASP A 61 18.89 -2.32 -15.61
CA ASP A 61 19.67 -2.94 -14.50
C ASP A 61 19.29 -2.38 -13.11
N GLU A 62 18.48 -1.33 -13.04
CA GLU A 62 18.03 -0.72 -11.79
C GLU A 62 16.66 -1.23 -11.38
N THR A 63 16.41 -1.26 -10.07
CA THR A 63 15.11 -1.64 -9.51
C THR A 63 14.67 -0.63 -8.45
N GLU A 64 13.35 -0.47 -8.32
CA GLU A 64 12.72 0.31 -7.28
C GLU A 64 11.55 -0.47 -6.69
N VAL A 65 11.46 -0.57 -5.36
CA VAL A 65 10.46 -1.40 -4.70
C VAL A 65 9.47 -0.54 -3.94
N LEU A 66 8.21 -0.64 -4.31
CA LEU A 66 7.10 -0.18 -3.50
C LEU A 66 6.63 -1.35 -2.63
N ASN A 67 6.86 -1.25 -1.33
CA ASN A 67 6.54 -2.32 -0.39
C ASN A 67 5.32 -1.99 0.49
N GLY A 68 4.83 -2.99 1.20
CA GLY A 68 3.68 -2.86 2.09
C GLY A 68 3.86 -1.86 3.24
N GLU A 69 5.08 -1.50 3.63
CA GLU A 69 5.32 -0.47 4.65
C GLU A 69 4.92 0.92 4.16
N VAL A 70 5.24 1.23 2.90
CA VAL A 70 4.83 2.49 2.26
C VAL A 70 3.32 2.50 2.06
N ILE A 71 2.75 1.40 1.52
CA ILE A 71 1.32 1.28 1.23
C ILE A 71 0.49 1.42 2.51
N ARG A 72 0.94 0.81 3.61
CA ARG A 72 0.26 0.93 4.91
C ARG A 72 0.14 2.38 5.41
N ASN A 73 1.12 3.23 5.10
CA ASN A 73 1.05 4.65 5.46
C ASN A 73 0.02 5.45 4.65
N TRP A 74 -0.48 4.88 3.56
CA TRP A 74 -1.55 5.47 2.74
C TRP A 74 -2.95 5.10 3.23
N ILE A 75 -3.05 4.10 4.10
CA ILE A 75 -4.29 3.65 4.71
C ILE A 75 -4.54 4.49 5.96
N HIS A 76 -5.66 5.18 6.01
CA HIS A 76 -6.00 6.02 7.15
C HIS A 76 -6.71 5.18 8.23
N VAL A 77 -6.20 5.25 9.46
CA VAL A 77 -6.89 4.72 10.65
C VAL A 77 -7.52 5.90 11.36
N SER A 78 -8.84 5.88 11.50
CA SER A 78 -9.58 6.94 12.19
C SER A 78 -9.23 6.96 13.69
N GLU A 79 -9.42 8.13 14.36
CA GLU A 79 -9.10 8.31 15.79
C GLU A 79 -9.93 7.39 16.71
N ASP A 80 -11.10 6.94 16.27
CA ASP A 80 -11.94 5.98 16.98
C ASP A 80 -11.48 4.51 16.83
N GLY A 81 -10.39 4.29 16.07
CA GLY A 81 -9.85 2.97 15.77
C GLY A 81 -10.58 2.23 14.65
N SER A 82 -11.59 2.85 14.05
CA SER A 82 -12.18 2.33 12.81
C SER A 82 -11.19 2.55 11.68
N VAL A 83 -11.02 1.52 10.87
CA VAL A 83 -10.18 1.58 9.69
C VAL A 83 -11.06 1.94 8.51
N ASP A 84 -11.01 3.19 8.13
CA ASP A 84 -11.67 3.64 6.91
C ASP A 84 -10.63 3.64 5.79
N ILE A 85 -10.75 2.68 4.87
CA ILE A 85 -10.02 2.75 3.62
C ILE A 85 -10.71 3.81 2.78
N ASN A 86 -10.27 5.04 2.93
CA ASN A 86 -10.69 6.10 2.05
C ASN A 86 -10.10 5.85 0.66
N ASP A 87 -10.89 5.24 -0.22
CA ASP A 87 -10.50 4.92 -1.58
C ASP A 87 -9.96 6.15 -2.32
N GLU A 88 -10.52 7.33 -2.11
CA GLU A 88 -10.05 8.57 -2.75
C GLU A 88 -8.64 8.96 -2.24
N ALA A 89 -8.37 8.79 -0.94
CA ALA A 89 -7.07 9.08 -0.38
C ALA A 89 -6.01 8.06 -0.86
N LEU A 90 -6.37 6.79 -0.96
CA LEU A 90 -5.51 5.76 -1.52
C LEU A 90 -5.18 6.06 -2.98
N GLU A 91 -6.19 6.34 -3.79
CA GLU A 91 -6.02 6.73 -5.20
C GLU A 91 -5.10 7.95 -5.35
N GLN A 92 -5.31 8.99 -4.54
CA GLN A 92 -4.46 10.18 -4.58
C GLN A 92 -3.01 9.87 -4.22
N ASN A 93 -2.77 9.02 -3.23
CA ASN A 93 -1.42 8.59 -2.83
C ASN A 93 -0.76 7.77 -3.94
N VAL A 94 -1.50 6.90 -4.61
CA VAL A 94 -1.02 6.15 -5.78
C VAL A 94 -0.62 7.11 -6.90
N TYR A 95 -1.48 8.07 -7.26
CA TYR A 95 -1.15 9.07 -8.28
C TYR A 95 0.08 9.89 -7.92
N ASN A 96 0.20 10.32 -6.67
CA ASN A 96 1.36 11.08 -6.20
C ASN A 96 2.64 10.23 -6.30
N TYR A 97 2.60 8.97 -5.88
CA TYR A 97 3.73 8.06 -5.99
C TYR A 97 4.17 7.85 -7.43
N VAL A 98 3.24 7.59 -8.34
CA VAL A 98 3.54 7.40 -9.77
C VAL A 98 4.10 8.68 -10.39
N ALA A 99 3.60 9.85 -10.02
CA ALA A 99 4.15 11.13 -10.48
C ALA A 99 5.59 11.35 -9.99
N GLU A 100 5.88 10.99 -8.73
CA GLU A 100 7.24 11.04 -8.19
C GLU A 100 8.16 10.00 -8.86
N LEU A 101 7.65 8.79 -9.13
CA LEU A 101 8.37 7.75 -9.85
C LEU A 101 8.75 8.26 -11.25
N ALA A 102 7.80 8.82 -11.99
CA ALA A 102 8.01 9.41 -13.30
C ALA A 102 9.06 10.55 -13.25
N ALA A 103 8.95 11.45 -12.27
CA ALA A 103 9.91 12.55 -12.10
C ALA A 103 11.35 12.06 -11.88
N ARG A 104 11.53 10.88 -11.26
CA ARG A 104 12.86 10.28 -11.04
C ARG A 104 13.37 9.45 -12.22
N ARG A 105 12.47 8.86 -12.99
CA ARG A 105 12.79 7.82 -13.98
C ARG A 105 12.61 8.23 -15.44
N ASP A 106 11.79 9.24 -15.72
CA ASP A 106 11.58 9.73 -17.08
C ASP A 106 12.85 10.34 -17.66
N THR A 107 13.16 9.94 -18.88
CA THR A 107 14.32 10.43 -19.62
C THR A 107 13.95 11.07 -20.96
N LEU A 108 12.66 11.09 -21.29
CA LEU A 108 12.17 11.76 -22.50
C LEU A 108 12.55 13.26 -22.45
N GLY A 109 13.15 13.75 -23.51
CA GLY A 109 13.56 15.14 -23.62
C GLY A 109 14.79 15.52 -22.76
N ALA A 110 15.44 14.57 -22.07
CA ALA A 110 16.65 14.84 -21.33
C ALA A 110 17.83 15.21 -22.25
N ASN A 111 18.58 16.25 -21.88
CA ASN A 111 19.83 16.57 -22.58
C ASN A 111 20.87 15.48 -22.31
N ARG A 112 21.56 15.06 -23.36
CA ARG A 112 22.59 14.02 -23.27
C ARG A 112 23.93 14.55 -23.75
N THR A 113 24.98 14.15 -23.07
CA THR A 113 26.36 14.44 -23.47
C THR A 113 26.93 13.21 -24.16
N PHE A 114 27.37 13.39 -25.40
CA PHE A 114 27.92 12.36 -26.22
C PHE A 114 29.40 12.61 -26.52
N THR A 115 30.22 11.61 -26.35
CA THR A 115 31.63 11.69 -26.76
C THR A 115 31.84 10.91 -28.05
N ALA A 116 32.03 11.64 -29.13
CA ALA A 116 32.30 11.04 -30.45
C ALA A 116 33.66 10.25 -30.47
N SER A 117 33.78 9.36 -31.41
CA SER A 117 35.01 8.57 -31.61
C SER A 117 36.29 9.41 -31.83
N SER A 118 36.11 10.68 -32.25
CA SER A 118 37.17 11.68 -32.32
C SER A 118 37.61 12.27 -30.97
N GLY A 119 37.00 11.84 -29.85
CA GLY A 119 37.25 12.41 -28.53
C GLY A 119 36.55 13.73 -28.26
N ARG A 120 35.74 14.25 -29.21
CA ARG A 120 35.00 15.49 -29.04
C ARG A 120 33.67 15.24 -28.31
N THR A 121 33.46 15.97 -27.24
CA THR A 121 32.19 15.96 -26.49
C THR A 121 31.17 16.91 -27.12
N VAL A 122 29.96 16.40 -27.40
CA VAL A 122 28.85 17.13 -27.99
C VAL A 122 27.64 17.00 -27.04
N ASN A 123 27.00 18.12 -26.74
CA ASN A 123 25.73 18.13 -26.03
C ASN A 123 24.57 18.04 -27.04
N VAL A 124 23.76 17.01 -26.91
CA VAL A 124 22.58 16.81 -27.75
C VAL A 124 21.35 17.18 -26.94
N ALA A 125 20.55 18.12 -27.44
CA ALA A 125 19.29 18.48 -26.84
C ALA A 125 18.31 17.30 -26.91
N GLY A 126 17.53 17.13 -25.86
CA GLY A 126 16.78 15.91 -25.63
C GLY A 126 15.77 15.49 -26.68
N GLY A 127 15.13 16.39 -27.38
CA GLY A 127 14.16 16.04 -28.41
C GLY A 127 13.04 15.13 -27.90
N ASN A 128 12.63 14.16 -28.74
CA ASN A 128 11.56 13.19 -28.45
C ASN A 128 12.10 11.77 -28.16
N TYR A 129 13.37 11.64 -27.83
CA TYR A 129 14.00 10.37 -27.48
C TYR A 129 14.02 10.20 -25.95
N GLY A 130 13.65 9.02 -25.48
CA GLY A 130 13.70 8.64 -24.08
C GLY A 130 12.48 7.86 -23.62
N TRP A 131 12.51 7.48 -22.35
CA TRP A 131 11.45 6.76 -21.68
C TRP A 131 10.55 7.76 -20.96
N GLN A 132 9.24 7.54 -21.01
CA GLN A 132 8.25 8.30 -20.28
C GLN A 132 7.18 7.37 -19.75
N ILE A 133 6.95 7.39 -18.45
CA ILE A 133 5.89 6.60 -17.80
C ILE A 133 4.52 7.17 -18.18
N ASP A 134 3.61 6.29 -18.57
CA ASP A 134 2.18 6.61 -18.65
C ASP A 134 1.60 6.63 -17.25
N GLN A 135 1.62 7.81 -16.64
CA GLN A 135 1.22 7.96 -15.23
C GLN A 135 -0.22 7.54 -14.97
N TYR A 136 -1.11 7.71 -15.94
CA TYR A 136 -2.52 7.33 -15.78
C TYR A 136 -2.71 5.81 -15.85
N ALA A 137 -2.16 5.17 -16.88
CA ALA A 137 -2.24 3.72 -17.02
C ALA A 137 -1.53 3.00 -15.87
N GLU A 138 -0.37 3.54 -15.45
CA GLU A 138 0.40 3.01 -14.34
C GLU A 138 -0.35 3.11 -13.02
N ALA A 139 -0.97 4.25 -12.72
CA ALA A 139 -1.71 4.45 -11.50
C ALA A 139 -2.91 3.50 -11.39
N ILE A 140 -3.63 3.27 -12.48
CA ILE A 140 -4.76 2.33 -12.52
C ILE A 140 -4.27 0.90 -12.21
N GLN A 141 -3.23 0.45 -12.90
CA GLN A 141 -2.70 -0.90 -12.71
C GLN A 141 -2.13 -1.08 -11.29
N LEU A 142 -1.37 -0.10 -10.81
CA LEU A 142 -0.80 -0.12 -9.46
C LEU A 142 -1.89 -0.20 -8.39
N LEU A 143 -2.98 0.56 -8.56
CA LEU A 143 -4.11 0.53 -7.63
C LEU A 143 -4.78 -0.85 -7.57
N GLU A 144 -4.96 -1.51 -8.73
CA GLU A 144 -5.49 -2.87 -8.79
C GLU A 144 -4.55 -3.88 -8.12
N GLU A 145 -3.25 -3.81 -8.39
CA GLU A 145 -2.24 -4.68 -7.78
C GLU A 145 -2.21 -4.53 -6.24
N ILE A 146 -2.32 -3.28 -5.74
CA ILE A 146 -2.41 -3.01 -4.30
C ILE A 146 -3.69 -3.60 -3.72
N LYS A 147 -4.86 -3.34 -4.32
CA LYS A 147 -6.16 -3.86 -3.87
C LYS A 147 -6.18 -5.39 -3.81
N ASN A 148 -5.50 -6.04 -4.75
CA ASN A 148 -5.38 -7.50 -4.80
C ASN A 148 -4.28 -8.07 -3.88
N GLY A 149 -3.43 -7.22 -3.28
CA GLY A 149 -2.30 -7.65 -2.46
C GLY A 149 -1.25 -8.41 -3.24
N GLU A 150 -1.00 -8.01 -4.48
CA GLU A 150 -0.10 -8.70 -5.40
C GLU A 150 1.39 -8.47 -5.08
N VAL A 151 2.20 -9.49 -5.35
CA VAL A 151 3.66 -9.39 -5.29
C VAL A 151 4.19 -9.62 -6.71
N VAL A 152 4.55 -8.52 -7.37
CA VAL A 152 4.94 -8.55 -8.78
C VAL A 152 6.27 -7.85 -9.02
N THR A 153 6.95 -8.28 -10.09
CA THR A 153 8.13 -7.61 -10.63
C THR A 153 7.87 -7.31 -12.10
N ARG A 154 7.91 -6.04 -12.47
CA ARG A 154 7.60 -5.60 -13.83
C ARG A 154 8.20 -4.24 -14.16
N GLU A 155 8.22 -3.92 -15.43
CA GLU A 155 8.42 -2.54 -15.89
C GLU A 155 7.16 -1.71 -15.65
N PRO A 156 7.26 -0.38 -15.50
CA PRO A 156 6.07 0.49 -15.51
C PRO A 156 5.45 0.55 -16.91
N ASN A 157 4.20 1.01 -16.96
CA ASN A 157 3.56 1.33 -18.22
C ASN A 157 4.21 2.57 -18.84
N TYR A 158 4.63 2.47 -20.07
CA TYR A 158 5.29 3.58 -20.77
C TYR A 158 4.39 4.23 -21.83
N ALA A 159 4.31 5.55 -21.81
CA ALA A 159 3.73 6.37 -22.87
C ALA A 159 4.72 6.53 -24.04
N SER A 160 6.02 6.51 -23.74
CA SER A 160 7.09 6.56 -24.74
C SER A 160 8.26 5.67 -24.29
N THR A 161 8.84 4.96 -25.24
CA THR A 161 10.04 4.15 -25.05
C THR A 161 11.15 4.65 -25.97
N ALA A 162 12.39 4.51 -25.53
CA ALA A 162 13.54 4.78 -26.39
C ALA A 162 13.53 3.78 -27.56
N MET A 163 13.52 4.29 -28.79
CA MET A 163 13.38 3.45 -29.99
C MET A 163 14.60 2.58 -30.24
N HIS A 164 15.75 2.92 -29.65
CA HIS A 164 17.00 2.18 -29.80
C HIS A 164 17.63 1.95 -28.43
N ALA A 165 17.77 0.70 -28.06
CA ALA A 165 18.33 0.28 -26.79
C ALA A 165 19.86 0.13 -26.79
N GLY A 166 20.54 0.40 -27.91
CA GLY A 166 21.99 0.17 -28.07
C GLY A 166 22.79 1.42 -28.41
N SER A 167 24.01 1.48 -27.92
CA SER A 167 24.99 2.48 -28.29
C SER A 167 25.47 2.33 -29.74
N ASP A 168 25.17 1.22 -30.36
CA ASP A 168 25.67 0.82 -31.69
C ASP A 168 24.95 1.53 -32.84
N ASP A 169 23.84 2.23 -32.50
CA ASP A 169 22.94 2.87 -33.47
C ASP A 169 23.09 4.40 -33.52
N ILE A 170 24.04 4.95 -32.80
CA ILE A 170 24.31 6.40 -32.74
C ILE A 170 25.72 6.66 -33.26
N GLY A 171 25.89 6.66 -34.58
CA GLY A 171 27.02 7.31 -35.15
C GLY A 171 28.02 6.49 -35.99
N ASP A 172 27.50 5.69 -36.89
CA ASP A 172 28.22 5.35 -38.13
C ASP A 172 27.98 6.40 -39.19
#